data_812beca0ed1de57bbb936028af65b96b
#
_entry.id   812beca0ed1de57bbb936028af65b96b
#
_cell.length_a   1.000
_cell.length_b   1.000
_cell.length_c   1.000
_cell.angle_alpha   90.00
_cell.angle_beta   90.00
_cell.angle_gamma   90.00
#
_symmetry.space_group_name_H-M   'P 1'
#
loop_
_entity.id
_entity.type
_entity.pdbx_description
1 polymer ?
#
loop_
_entity_poly.entity_id
_entity_poly.type
_entity_poly.pdbx_seq_one_letter_code
_entity_poly.pdbx_strand_id
1 'polypeptide(L)'
;MNLPFFNSLTLGQLVILAQENDLDINPDVNSLEALQMDIIYSFDELPAYYETSEELYQYLSCLSLDMLRIIAELYGIPDTSHSLRTTITRSITEKIFA
;
A
#
# COMPACT_ATOMS: atom_id res chain seq x y z
N MET A 1 -3.65 -5.78 14.35
CA MET A 1 -3.65 -4.57 13.51
C MET A 1 -4.97 -4.45 12.77
N ASN A 2 -5.62 -3.31 12.83
CA ASN A 2 -6.91 -3.13 12.18
C ASN A 2 -6.73 -2.56 10.77
N LEU A 3 -6.99 -3.39 9.76
CA LEU A 3 -6.82 -3.02 8.35
C LEU A 3 -8.14 -3.29 7.62
N PRO A 4 -9.19 -2.50 7.87
CA PRO A 4 -10.54 -2.83 7.40
C PRO A 4 -10.64 -2.89 5.87
N PHE A 5 -10.03 -1.95 5.15
CA PHE A 5 -10.07 -1.98 3.69
C PHE A 5 -9.28 -3.16 3.14
N PHE A 6 -8.04 -3.32 3.60
CA PHE A 6 -7.16 -4.41 3.17
C PHE A 6 -7.80 -5.77 3.41
N ASN A 7 -8.36 -5.97 4.60
CA ASN A 7 -8.97 -7.25 4.98
C ASN A 7 -10.31 -7.52 4.27
N SER A 8 -10.91 -6.52 3.65
CA SER A 8 -12.17 -6.70 2.91
C SER A 8 -11.95 -7.25 1.49
N LEU A 9 -10.71 -7.22 0.99
CA LEU A 9 -10.40 -7.61 -0.37
C LEU A 9 -10.25 -9.13 -0.48
N THR A 10 -10.78 -9.69 -1.57
CA THR A 10 -10.65 -11.10 -1.88
C THR A 10 -9.26 -11.41 -2.45
N LEU A 11 -8.91 -12.71 -2.51
CA LEU A 11 -7.65 -13.13 -3.13
C LEU A 11 -7.54 -12.62 -4.57
N GLY A 12 -8.61 -12.78 -5.36
CA GLY A 12 -8.60 -12.32 -6.74
C GLY A 12 -8.42 -10.81 -6.87
N GLN A 13 -9.07 -10.03 -6.01
CA GLN A 13 -8.92 -8.57 -6.00
C GLN A 13 -7.49 -8.16 -5.66
N LEU A 14 -6.88 -8.82 -4.68
CA LEU A 14 -5.50 -8.52 -4.28
C LEU A 14 -4.50 -8.90 -5.36
N VAL A 15 -4.69 -10.02 -6.05
CA VAL A 15 -3.83 -10.42 -7.16
C VAL A 15 -3.85 -9.37 -8.27
N ILE A 16 -5.05 -8.93 -8.67
CA ILE A 16 -5.21 -7.91 -9.70
C ILE A 16 -4.53 -6.61 -9.27
N LEU A 17 -4.77 -6.20 -8.03
CA LEU A 17 -4.22 -4.96 -7.49
C LEU A 17 -2.68 -5.00 -7.46
N ALA A 18 -2.12 -6.12 -7.04
CA ALA A 18 -0.67 -6.30 -7.02
C ALA A 18 -0.09 -6.22 -8.44
N GLN A 19 -0.74 -6.84 -9.41
CA GLN A 19 -0.30 -6.81 -10.81
C GLN A 19 -0.39 -5.40 -11.39
N GLU A 20 -1.46 -4.68 -11.12
CA GLU A 20 -1.64 -3.30 -11.59
C GLU A 20 -0.56 -2.35 -11.04
N ASN A 21 -0.03 -2.65 -9.89
CA ASN A 21 0.97 -1.81 -9.22
C ASN A 21 2.39 -2.39 -9.33
N ASP A 22 2.60 -3.36 -10.20
CA ASP A 22 3.91 -3.97 -10.48
C ASP A 22 4.60 -4.54 -9.24
N LEU A 23 3.82 -5.07 -8.31
CA LEU A 23 4.39 -5.73 -7.15
C LEU A 23 4.93 -7.10 -7.51
N ASP A 24 6.11 -7.42 -6.96
CA ASP A 24 6.74 -8.72 -7.13
C ASP A 24 6.11 -9.71 -6.15
N ILE A 25 5.12 -10.45 -6.62
CA ILE A 25 4.43 -11.46 -5.82
C ILE A 25 4.69 -12.85 -6.40
N ASN A 26 4.60 -13.86 -5.54
CA ASN A 26 4.72 -15.26 -5.97
C ASN A 26 3.55 -15.60 -6.91
N PRO A 27 3.81 -15.97 -8.19
CA PRO A 27 2.73 -16.27 -9.13
C PRO A 27 1.93 -17.52 -8.75
N ASP A 28 2.49 -18.38 -7.90
CA ASP A 28 1.82 -19.60 -7.45
C ASP A 28 1.03 -19.41 -6.17
N VAL A 29 0.91 -18.17 -5.69
CA VAL A 29 0.18 -17.88 -4.45
C VAL A 29 -1.29 -18.28 -4.61
N ASN A 30 -1.77 -19.09 -3.68
CA ASN A 30 -3.16 -19.56 -3.66
C ASN A 30 -3.83 -19.36 -2.29
N SER A 31 -3.18 -18.62 -1.41
CA SER A 31 -3.66 -18.33 -0.06
C SER A 31 -3.78 -16.82 0.11
N LEU A 32 -4.96 -16.40 0.58
CA LEU A 32 -5.18 -14.98 0.87
C LEU A 32 -4.17 -14.47 1.91
N GLU A 33 -3.92 -15.27 2.96
CA GLU A 33 -2.98 -14.88 4.01
C GLU A 33 -1.56 -14.71 3.47
N ALA A 34 -1.12 -15.63 2.61
CA ALA A 34 0.22 -15.56 2.03
C ALA A 34 0.37 -14.30 1.17
N LEU A 35 -0.64 -13.98 0.36
CA LEU A 35 -0.61 -12.78 -0.47
C LEU A 35 -0.65 -11.51 0.37
N GLN A 36 -1.48 -11.48 1.42
CA GLN A 36 -1.53 -10.36 2.35
C GLN A 36 -0.17 -10.11 2.98
N MET A 37 0.52 -11.15 3.40
CA MET A 37 1.87 -11.02 3.98
C MET A 37 2.87 -10.50 2.95
N ASP A 38 2.82 -10.98 1.72
CA ASP A 38 3.70 -10.49 0.66
C ASP A 38 3.52 -8.99 0.41
N ILE A 39 2.27 -8.53 0.39
CA ILE A 39 1.97 -7.11 0.20
C ILE A 39 2.45 -6.29 1.40
N ILE A 40 2.21 -6.76 2.60
CA ILE A 40 2.69 -6.08 3.81
C ILE A 40 4.22 -5.93 3.78
N TYR A 41 4.93 -7.00 3.45
CA TYR A 41 6.39 -6.95 3.36
C TYR A 41 6.88 -5.99 2.27
N SER A 42 6.14 -5.85 1.18
CA SER A 42 6.50 -4.93 0.11
C SER A 42 6.54 -3.47 0.59
N PHE A 43 5.72 -3.11 1.59
CA PHE A 43 5.60 -1.73 2.04
C PHE A 43 6.09 -1.48 3.47
N ASP A 44 6.49 -2.52 4.18
CA ASP A 44 6.93 -2.42 5.57
C ASP A 44 8.24 -1.62 5.71
N GLU A 45 9.08 -1.64 4.70
CA GLU A 45 10.40 -1.02 4.72
C GLU A 45 10.53 0.21 3.83
N LEU A 46 9.43 0.88 3.50
CA LEU A 46 9.50 2.09 2.68
C LEU A 46 10.50 3.12 3.20
N PRO A 47 10.57 3.39 4.53
CA PRO A 47 11.55 4.35 5.02
C PRO A 47 13.01 3.96 4.75
N ALA A 48 13.29 2.65 4.56
CA ALA A 48 14.63 2.18 4.28
C ALA A 48 15.03 2.34 2.81
N TYR A 49 14.05 2.43 1.91
CA TYR A 49 14.30 2.51 0.47
C TYR A 49 14.38 3.93 -0.07
N TYR A 50 13.81 4.90 0.64
CA TYR A 50 13.71 6.29 0.15
C TYR A 50 14.37 7.23 1.12
N GLU A 51 15.39 7.96 0.65
CA GLU A 51 16.15 8.89 1.48
C GLU A 51 15.43 10.22 1.68
N THR A 52 14.62 10.63 0.70
CA THR A 52 13.92 11.92 0.75
C THR A 52 12.41 11.73 0.61
N SER A 53 11.66 12.69 1.15
CA SER A 53 10.21 12.70 1.02
C SER A 53 9.76 12.86 -0.44
N GLU A 54 10.53 13.58 -1.25
CA GLU A 54 10.22 13.74 -2.67
C GLU A 54 10.28 12.43 -3.43
N GLU A 55 11.32 11.64 -3.19
CA GLU A 55 11.46 10.32 -3.83
C GLU A 55 10.31 9.41 -3.47
N LEU A 56 9.93 9.37 -2.20
CA LEU A 56 8.81 8.58 -1.75
C LEU A 56 7.50 9.08 -2.37
N TYR A 57 7.29 10.39 -2.38
CA TYR A 57 6.08 10.96 -2.96
C TYR A 57 5.94 10.59 -4.44
N GLN A 58 7.03 10.66 -5.20
CA GLN A 58 7.02 10.30 -6.62
C GLN A 58 6.68 8.83 -6.83
N TYR A 59 7.24 7.95 -6.02
CA TYR A 59 6.92 6.52 -6.08
C TYR A 59 5.44 6.28 -5.80
N LEU A 60 4.93 6.84 -4.71
CA LEU A 60 3.53 6.68 -4.31
C LEU A 60 2.57 7.21 -5.37
N SER A 61 2.96 8.27 -6.07
CA SER A 61 2.14 8.87 -7.11
C SER A 61 1.92 7.94 -8.31
N CYS A 62 2.75 6.91 -8.46
CA CYS A 62 2.61 5.92 -9.52
C CYS A 62 1.66 4.78 -9.16
N LEU A 63 1.24 4.69 -7.90
CA LEU A 63 0.39 3.61 -7.43
C LEU A 63 -1.10 3.93 -7.61
N SER A 64 -1.92 2.90 -7.69
CA SER A 64 -3.37 3.08 -7.75
C SER A 64 -3.91 3.61 -6.43
N LEU A 65 -5.09 4.23 -6.47
CA LEU A 65 -5.74 4.76 -5.28
C LEU A 65 -5.97 3.67 -4.23
N ASP A 66 -6.41 2.49 -4.65
CA ASP A 66 -6.67 1.38 -3.74
C ASP A 66 -5.39 0.91 -3.06
N MET A 67 -4.27 0.86 -3.80
CA MET A 67 -2.99 0.50 -3.21
C MET A 67 -2.53 1.54 -2.19
N LEU A 68 -2.74 2.83 -2.49
CA LEU A 68 -2.45 3.91 -1.55
C LEU A 68 -3.27 3.79 -0.26
N ARG A 69 -4.54 3.38 -0.38
CA ARG A 69 -5.38 3.15 0.80
C ARG A 69 -4.84 2.02 1.67
N ILE A 70 -4.34 0.94 1.05
CA ILE A 70 -3.72 -0.16 1.78
C ILE A 70 -2.49 0.33 2.54
N ILE A 71 -1.61 1.08 1.86
CA ILE A 71 -0.40 1.62 2.50
C ILE A 71 -0.77 2.55 3.66
N ALA A 72 -1.77 3.41 3.46
CA ALA A 72 -2.23 4.31 4.52
C ALA A 72 -2.69 3.53 5.75
N GLU A 73 -3.44 2.45 5.56
CA GLU A 73 -3.85 1.61 6.68
C GLU A 73 -2.65 0.96 7.39
N LEU A 74 -1.67 0.48 6.62
CA LEU A 74 -0.47 -0.13 7.18
C LEU A 74 0.31 0.85 8.07
N TYR A 75 0.29 2.13 7.74
CA TYR A 75 0.99 3.16 8.52
C TYR A 75 0.08 3.88 9.50
N GLY A 76 -1.12 3.36 9.74
CA GLY A 76 -2.00 3.86 10.79
C GLY A 76 -2.73 5.15 10.46
N ILE A 77 -2.87 5.48 9.18
CA ILE A 77 -3.62 6.67 8.76
C ILE A 77 -5.10 6.31 8.69
N PRO A 78 -5.97 6.97 9.49
CA PRO A 78 -7.38 6.61 9.55
C PRO A 78 -8.17 7.14 8.36
N ASP A 79 -9.22 6.40 8.01
CA ASP A 79 -10.29 6.79 7.07
C ASP A 79 -9.85 7.54 5.82
N THR A 80 -9.42 6.76 4.81
CA THR A 80 -9.04 7.29 3.51
C THR A 80 -10.15 7.15 2.46
N SER A 81 -11.36 6.72 2.86
CA SER A 81 -12.42 6.35 1.91
C SER A 81 -12.89 7.51 1.05
N HIS A 82 -12.80 8.74 1.56
CA HIS A 82 -13.21 9.95 0.84
C HIS A 82 -12.04 10.84 0.44
N SER A 83 -10.82 10.37 0.64
CA SER A 83 -9.63 11.17 0.38
C SER A 83 -9.22 11.14 -1.09
N LEU A 84 -8.72 12.27 -1.59
CA LEU A 84 -8.15 12.33 -2.93
C LEU A 84 -6.78 11.65 -2.94
N ARG A 85 -6.35 11.20 -4.13
CA ARG A 85 -5.05 10.55 -4.30
C ARG A 85 -3.91 11.41 -3.74
N THR A 86 -3.89 12.70 -4.07
CA THR A 86 -2.83 13.60 -3.60
C THR A 86 -2.82 13.75 -2.08
N THR A 87 -4.00 13.79 -1.47
CA THR A 87 -4.13 13.90 -0.02
C THR A 87 -3.57 12.65 0.67
N ILE A 88 -3.92 11.47 0.18
CA ILE A 88 -3.42 10.20 0.74
C ILE A 88 -1.92 10.11 0.57
N THR A 89 -1.41 10.42 -0.62
CA THR A 89 0.03 10.36 -0.91
C THR A 89 0.81 11.28 0.03
N ARG A 90 0.31 12.49 0.24
CA ARG A 90 0.94 13.44 1.15
C ARG A 90 0.91 12.94 2.59
N SER A 91 -0.23 12.40 3.02
CA SER A 91 -0.38 11.90 4.38
C SER A 91 0.57 10.75 4.67
N ILE A 92 0.74 9.83 3.73
CA ILE A 92 1.68 8.72 3.87
C ILE A 92 3.11 9.26 3.95
N THR A 93 3.47 10.18 3.05
CA THR A 93 4.81 10.77 3.01
C THR A 93 5.13 11.48 4.32
N GLU A 94 4.20 12.28 4.82
CA GLU A 94 4.39 12.99 6.09
C GLU A 94 4.51 12.03 7.27
N LYS A 95 3.74 10.94 7.26
CA LYS A 95 3.78 9.95 8.33
C LYS A 95 5.14 9.26 8.41
N ILE A 96 5.72 8.94 7.26
CA ILE A 96 7.00 8.23 7.18
C ILE A 96 8.18 9.16 7.50
N PHE A 97 8.13 10.41 7.06
CA PHE A 97 9.22 11.37 7.23
C PHE A 97 9.00 12.40 8.33
N ALA A 98 7.96 12.19 9.14
CA ALA A 98 7.66 13.12 10.25
C ALA A 98 8.74 13.12 11.32
#